data_7a68bcd75a0b13f7d3be09324d2a8fb2
#
_entry.id   7a68bcd75a0b13f7d3be09324d2a8fb2
#
_cell.length_a   1.000
_cell.length_b   1.000
_cell.length_c   1.000
_cell.angle_alpha   90.00
_cell.angle_beta   90.00
_cell.angle_gamma   90.00
#
_symmetry.space_group_name_H-M   'P 1'
#
loop_
_entity.id
_entity.type
_entity.pdbx_description
1 polymer ?
#
loop_
_entity_poly.entity_id
_entity_poly.type
_entity_poly.pdbx_seq_one_letter_code
_entity_poly.pdbx_strand_id
1 'polypeptide(L)'
;MLPRIEAAIRHSRPLPHLLLSGPPEMGKATLAYMIAREMKVNINRTYGPVVGEPAALARLLTELEERDFFLIEQIESLKEPALEALIAAIEDFTLEPLTDQEPKARSLKLPLKRFTLVGTTSKPWQVDKRLRRWMIRFDFAPYSVQEIGEIVKLIGNLTFDPEAATLLAQHCEGNPGNARVMVKRLRNYVNDYATDHVTVDLAREALVSFGYIGKPSTRTDLASSVCSMTAVAFKEFTVSLFREMGYTVEITPETSDNGIDLLLRKNNQLIAVQCKRWNTPIREPIVRDFYSVLMSSGAQSGYIVTTSTFTSHAYSFAEGKPIQLVDLEALIDLATRRGSKAPGSGKQKTR
;
A
#
# COMPACT_ATOMS: atom_id res chain seq x y z
N MET A 1 -16.23 -25.20 -1.21
CA MET A 1 -15.00 -25.45 -0.42
C MET A 1 -15.31 -26.15 0.91
N LEU A 2 -16.23 -25.64 1.71
CA LEU A 2 -16.57 -26.19 3.04
C LEU A 2 -16.81 -27.72 3.07
N PRO A 3 -17.61 -28.35 2.19
CA PRO A 3 -17.82 -29.80 2.24
C PRO A 3 -16.54 -30.63 2.03
N ARG A 4 -15.55 -30.09 1.31
CA ARG A 4 -14.26 -30.74 1.10
C ARG A 4 -13.37 -30.66 2.34
N ILE A 5 -13.40 -29.53 3.03
CA ILE A 5 -12.68 -29.33 4.30
C ILE A 5 -13.26 -30.30 5.35
N GLU A 6 -14.59 -30.36 5.51
CA GLU A 6 -15.26 -31.25 6.42
C GLU A 6 -14.95 -32.74 6.14
N ALA A 7 -14.94 -33.12 4.85
CA ALA A 7 -14.58 -34.48 4.46
C ALA A 7 -13.10 -34.80 4.76
N ALA A 8 -12.19 -33.85 4.50
CA ALA A 8 -10.76 -33.98 4.78
C ALA A 8 -10.50 -34.11 6.29
N ILE A 9 -11.19 -33.32 7.12
CA ILE A 9 -11.13 -33.40 8.59
C ILE A 9 -11.65 -34.79 9.05
N ARG A 10 -12.85 -35.18 8.60
CA ARG A 10 -13.51 -36.45 9.00
C ARG A 10 -12.65 -37.67 8.69
N HIS A 11 -11.97 -37.66 7.55
CA HIS A 11 -11.20 -38.82 7.10
C HIS A 11 -9.69 -38.67 7.34
N SER A 12 -9.27 -37.64 8.06
CA SER A 12 -7.85 -37.31 8.33
C SER A 12 -6.98 -37.36 7.07
N ARG A 13 -7.46 -36.79 5.96
CA ARG A 13 -6.76 -36.76 4.67
C ARG A 13 -6.29 -35.35 4.33
N PRO A 14 -5.20 -35.18 3.56
CA PRO A 14 -4.83 -33.88 3.02
C PRO A 14 -5.92 -33.36 2.07
N LEU A 15 -6.04 -32.03 1.96
CA LEU A 15 -6.87 -31.43 0.92
C LEU A 15 -6.18 -31.58 -0.46
N PRO A 16 -6.96 -31.55 -1.54
CA PRO A 16 -6.38 -31.32 -2.86
C PRO A 16 -5.57 -30.03 -2.89
N HIS A 17 -4.58 -29.92 -3.77
CA HIS A 17 -3.82 -28.70 -3.93
C HIS A 17 -4.73 -27.53 -4.38
N LEU A 18 -4.49 -26.33 -3.85
CA LEU A 18 -5.35 -25.16 -4.02
C LEU A 18 -4.60 -24.02 -4.71
N LEU A 19 -5.24 -23.40 -5.70
CA LEU A 19 -4.79 -22.14 -6.30
C LEU A 19 -5.77 -21.03 -5.95
N LEU A 20 -5.35 -20.12 -5.08
CA LEU A 20 -6.14 -18.96 -4.67
C LEU A 20 -5.76 -17.76 -5.55
N SER A 21 -6.68 -17.37 -6.42
CA SER A 21 -6.45 -16.36 -7.46
C SER A 21 -7.30 -15.12 -7.22
N GLY A 22 -6.74 -13.94 -7.46
CA GLY A 22 -7.46 -12.67 -7.35
C GLY A 22 -6.52 -11.49 -7.05
N PRO A 23 -7.05 -10.27 -7.04
CA PRO A 23 -6.27 -9.06 -6.78
C PRO A 23 -5.42 -9.15 -5.50
N PRO A 24 -4.36 -8.33 -5.37
CA PRO A 24 -3.59 -8.24 -4.13
C PRO A 24 -4.49 -7.92 -2.93
N GLU A 25 -4.08 -8.37 -1.75
CA GLU A 25 -4.71 -8.04 -0.45
C GLU A 25 -6.17 -8.46 -0.26
N MET A 26 -6.69 -9.36 -1.12
CA MET A 26 -8.04 -9.92 -1.02
C MET A 26 -8.20 -11.02 0.05
N GLY A 27 -7.22 -11.23 0.92
CA GLY A 27 -7.30 -12.22 1.97
C GLY A 27 -6.94 -13.66 1.55
N LYS A 28 -6.31 -13.87 0.38
CA LYS A 28 -5.93 -15.22 -0.11
C LYS A 28 -5.10 -16.02 0.89
N ALA A 29 -4.00 -15.44 1.38
CA ALA A 29 -3.16 -16.09 2.39
C ALA A 29 -3.91 -16.25 3.72
N THR A 30 -4.71 -15.27 4.12
CA THR A 30 -5.54 -15.34 5.34
C THR A 30 -6.48 -16.55 5.29
N LEU A 31 -7.13 -16.79 4.15
CA LEU A 31 -7.98 -17.96 3.97
C LEU A 31 -7.18 -19.27 4.12
N ALA A 32 -5.98 -19.35 3.57
CA ALA A 32 -5.11 -20.53 3.73
C ALA A 32 -4.80 -20.80 5.21
N TYR A 33 -4.45 -19.75 5.97
CA TYR A 33 -4.24 -19.87 7.42
C TYR A 33 -5.49 -20.29 8.18
N MET A 34 -6.66 -19.75 7.83
CA MET A 34 -7.93 -20.13 8.46
C MET A 34 -8.26 -21.60 8.21
N ILE A 35 -8.06 -22.09 6.98
CA ILE A 35 -8.31 -23.51 6.66
C ILE A 35 -7.32 -24.42 7.41
N ALA A 36 -6.03 -24.07 7.44
CA ALA A 36 -5.02 -24.84 8.17
C ALA A 36 -5.37 -24.93 9.67
N ARG A 37 -5.79 -23.82 10.26
CA ARG A 37 -6.25 -23.75 11.66
C ARG A 37 -7.47 -24.63 11.91
N GLU A 38 -8.47 -24.59 11.02
CA GLU A 38 -9.69 -25.42 11.13
C GLU A 38 -9.35 -26.91 11.01
N MET A 39 -8.40 -27.25 10.13
CA MET A 39 -7.92 -28.63 9.96
C MET A 39 -6.92 -29.07 11.05
N LYS A 40 -6.49 -28.16 11.94
CA LYS A 40 -5.48 -28.38 12.99
C LYS A 40 -4.18 -28.97 12.43
N VAL A 41 -3.68 -28.36 11.34
CA VAL A 41 -2.40 -28.69 10.68
C VAL A 41 -1.50 -27.47 10.64
N ASN A 42 -0.19 -27.71 10.50
CA ASN A 42 0.77 -26.60 10.34
C ASN A 42 0.69 -26.01 8.93
N ILE A 43 1.21 -24.79 8.80
CA ILE A 43 1.33 -24.11 7.53
C ILE A 43 2.74 -23.49 7.40
N ASN A 44 3.51 -24.02 6.46
CA ASN A 44 4.82 -23.47 6.10
C ASN A 44 4.64 -22.53 4.93
N ARG A 45 5.12 -21.29 5.07
CA ARG A 45 4.93 -20.22 4.11
C ARG A 45 6.25 -19.83 3.44
N THR A 46 6.19 -19.64 2.15
CA THR A 46 7.28 -19.05 1.36
C THR A 46 6.76 -18.17 0.23
N TYR A 47 7.66 -17.53 -0.50
CA TYR A 47 7.36 -16.68 -1.66
C TYR A 47 8.00 -17.25 -2.91
N GLY A 48 7.28 -17.27 -4.04
CA GLY A 48 7.77 -17.74 -5.31
C GLY A 48 9.12 -17.13 -5.72
N PRO A 49 9.31 -15.80 -5.63
CA PRO A 49 10.57 -15.16 -5.96
C PRO A 49 11.76 -15.60 -5.08
N VAL A 50 11.51 -16.05 -3.85
CA VAL A 50 12.56 -16.46 -2.89
C VAL A 50 12.99 -17.90 -3.14
N VAL A 51 12.07 -18.76 -3.58
CA VAL A 51 12.34 -20.15 -3.91
C VAL A 51 12.94 -20.23 -5.31
N GLY A 52 14.23 -19.86 -5.40
CA GLY A 52 14.94 -19.82 -6.70
C GLY A 52 15.59 -21.12 -7.10
N GLU A 53 15.93 -21.95 -6.11
CA GLU A 53 16.74 -23.17 -6.32
C GLU A 53 16.03 -24.42 -5.81
N PRO A 54 16.16 -25.56 -6.53
CA PRO A 54 15.54 -26.83 -6.13
C PRO A 54 15.97 -27.29 -4.74
N ALA A 55 17.23 -27.05 -4.34
CA ALA A 55 17.74 -27.43 -3.01
C ALA A 55 17.04 -26.69 -1.87
N ALA A 56 16.74 -25.40 -2.05
CA ALA A 56 15.99 -24.61 -1.07
C ALA A 56 14.54 -25.13 -0.93
N LEU A 57 13.92 -25.45 -2.07
CA LEU A 57 12.58 -26.06 -2.08
C LEU A 57 12.58 -27.43 -1.42
N ALA A 58 13.56 -28.27 -1.73
CA ALA A 58 13.69 -29.63 -1.17
C ALA A 58 13.76 -29.57 0.36
N ARG A 59 14.54 -28.67 0.93
CA ARG A 59 14.61 -28.47 2.39
C ARG A 59 13.25 -28.13 2.97
N LEU A 60 12.53 -27.17 2.39
CA LEU A 60 11.20 -26.77 2.87
C LEU A 60 10.18 -27.93 2.79
N LEU A 61 10.25 -28.75 1.73
CA LEU A 61 9.35 -29.89 1.56
C LEU A 61 9.66 -31.06 2.51
N THR A 62 10.92 -31.28 2.87
CA THR A 62 11.32 -32.31 3.82
C THR A 62 10.97 -32.00 5.28
N GLU A 63 10.75 -30.71 5.60
CA GLU A 63 10.31 -30.25 6.92
C GLU A 63 8.80 -30.40 7.15
N LEU A 64 8.01 -30.72 6.09
CA LEU A 64 6.55 -30.87 6.19
C LEU A 64 6.18 -32.18 6.87
N GLU A 65 5.17 -32.07 7.72
CA GLU A 65 4.52 -33.24 8.34
C GLU A 65 3.28 -33.67 7.52
N GLU A 66 2.75 -34.85 7.89
CA GLU A 66 1.55 -35.39 7.21
C GLU A 66 0.38 -34.41 7.29
N ARG A 67 -0.22 -34.07 6.14
CA ARG A 67 -1.33 -33.13 5.96
C ARG A 67 -1.00 -31.65 6.10
N ASP A 68 0.25 -31.28 6.37
CA ASP A 68 0.65 -29.87 6.47
C ASP A 68 0.32 -29.07 5.20
N PHE A 69 0.16 -27.78 5.36
CA PHE A 69 0.00 -26.85 4.25
C PHE A 69 1.34 -26.26 3.88
N PHE A 70 1.63 -26.29 2.58
CA PHE A 70 2.75 -25.57 1.99
C PHE A 70 2.22 -24.39 1.18
N LEU A 71 2.30 -23.19 1.74
CA LEU A 71 1.81 -21.95 1.13
C LEU A 71 2.93 -21.27 0.34
N ILE A 72 2.73 -21.15 -0.97
CA ILE A 72 3.63 -20.38 -1.84
C ILE A 72 2.85 -19.14 -2.33
N GLU A 73 3.28 -17.97 -1.88
CA GLU A 73 2.73 -16.71 -2.39
C GLU A 73 3.46 -16.28 -3.66
N GLN A 74 2.71 -15.64 -4.59
CA GLN A 74 3.19 -15.30 -5.92
C GLN A 74 3.76 -16.53 -6.65
N ILE A 75 3.00 -17.62 -6.65
CA ILE A 75 3.42 -18.91 -7.20
C ILE A 75 3.79 -18.85 -8.69
N GLU A 76 3.25 -17.85 -9.42
CA GLU A 76 3.58 -17.56 -10.81
C GLU A 76 5.04 -17.11 -10.99
N SER A 77 5.73 -16.70 -9.92
CA SER A 77 7.10 -16.21 -9.96
C SER A 77 8.15 -17.27 -9.62
N LEU A 78 7.74 -18.53 -9.50
CA LEU A 78 8.67 -19.65 -9.33
C LEU A 78 9.59 -19.75 -10.56
N LYS A 79 10.90 -19.93 -10.31
CA LYS A 79 11.86 -20.17 -11.36
C LYS A 79 11.76 -21.61 -11.87
N GLU A 80 12.08 -21.82 -13.15
CA GLU A 80 11.90 -23.12 -13.82
C GLU A 80 12.51 -24.32 -13.06
N PRO A 81 13.75 -24.29 -12.54
CA PRO A 81 14.31 -25.44 -11.80
C PRO A 81 13.51 -25.79 -10.52
N ALA A 82 13.06 -24.78 -9.77
CA ALA A 82 12.25 -25.00 -8.58
C ALA A 82 10.81 -25.43 -8.93
N LEU A 83 10.26 -24.91 -10.02
CA LEU A 83 8.96 -25.30 -10.54
C LEU A 83 8.90 -26.78 -10.93
N GLU A 84 9.92 -27.27 -11.67
CA GLU A 84 10.04 -28.68 -12.05
C GLU A 84 10.13 -29.59 -10.82
N ALA A 85 10.97 -29.23 -9.86
CA ALA A 85 11.09 -29.98 -8.60
C ALA A 85 9.77 -29.99 -7.80
N LEU A 86 9.03 -28.87 -7.78
CA LEU A 86 7.72 -28.79 -7.11
C LEU A 86 6.69 -29.68 -7.81
N ILE A 87 6.65 -29.69 -9.15
CA ILE A 87 5.74 -30.53 -9.92
C ILE A 87 6.00 -32.00 -9.63
N ALA A 88 7.24 -32.44 -9.67
CA ALA A 88 7.63 -33.82 -9.32
C ALA A 88 7.23 -34.16 -7.87
N ALA A 89 7.42 -33.25 -6.94
CA ALA A 89 7.08 -33.43 -5.53
C ALA A 89 5.56 -33.59 -5.29
N ILE A 90 4.70 -32.89 -6.03
CA ILE A 90 3.24 -32.99 -5.86
C ILE A 90 2.63 -34.13 -6.67
N GLU A 91 3.30 -34.62 -7.70
CA GLU A 91 2.84 -35.73 -8.54
C GLU A 91 3.00 -37.09 -7.80
N ASP A 92 4.20 -37.37 -7.30
CA ASP A 92 4.55 -38.66 -6.70
C ASP A 92 4.82 -38.60 -5.19
N PHE A 93 4.79 -37.41 -4.57
CA PHE A 93 5.25 -37.20 -3.20
C PHE A 93 6.66 -37.71 -2.96
N THR A 94 7.56 -37.43 -3.91
CA THR A 94 8.97 -37.80 -3.85
C THR A 94 9.87 -36.64 -4.30
N LEU A 95 11.09 -36.60 -3.77
CA LEU A 95 12.15 -35.71 -4.23
C LEU A 95 13.28 -36.53 -4.83
N GLU A 96 13.84 -36.05 -5.94
CA GLU A 96 15.07 -36.53 -6.45
C GLU A 96 16.24 -35.69 -5.87
N PRO A 97 17.20 -36.30 -5.14
CA PRO A 97 18.36 -35.57 -4.65
C PRO A 97 19.14 -34.99 -5.82
N LEU A 98 19.41 -33.71 -5.79
CA LEU A 98 20.30 -33.04 -6.72
C LEU A 98 21.75 -33.41 -6.34
N THR A 99 22.27 -34.52 -6.88
CA THR A 99 23.69 -34.85 -6.77
C THR A 99 24.39 -34.42 -8.06
N ASP A 100 25.33 -33.49 -7.94
CA ASP A 100 26.22 -33.06 -9.04
C ASP A 100 27.20 -34.13 -9.52
N GLN A 101 27.09 -35.35 -9.00
CA GLN A 101 28.05 -36.43 -9.29
C GLN A 101 27.36 -37.64 -9.90
N GLU A 102 27.65 -37.83 -11.18
CA GLU A 102 27.48 -38.99 -12.05
C GLU A 102 26.07 -39.42 -12.48
N PRO A 103 25.80 -39.52 -13.80
CA PRO A 103 24.50 -39.90 -14.37
C PRO A 103 24.15 -41.39 -14.27
N LYS A 104 24.81 -42.18 -13.41
CA LYS A 104 24.66 -43.64 -13.31
C LYS A 104 24.27 -44.18 -11.93
N ALA A 105 24.21 -43.35 -10.88
CA ALA A 105 23.62 -43.80 -9.62
C ALA A 105 22.10 -43.79 -9.77
N ARG A 106 21.41 -44.88 -9.43
CA ARG A 106 19.94 -44.97 -9.30
C ARG A 106 19.51 -43.77 -8.45
N SER A 107 18.74 -42.83 -9.02
CA SER A 107 18.29 -41.68 -8.29
C SER A 107 17.42 -42.16 -7.12
N LEU A 108 17.98 -41.99 -5.93
CA LEU A 108 17.34 -42.43 -4.70
C LEU A 108 16.18 -41.43 -4.45
N LYS A 109 14.95 -41.79 -4.86
CA LYS A 109 13.79 -40.97 -4.60
C LYS A 109 13.53 -40.92 -3.09
N LEU A 110 13.61 -39.73 -2.49
CA LEU A 110 13.28 -39.50 -1.09
C LEU A 110 11.74 -39.35 -0.96
N PRO A 111 11.04 -40.22 -0.21
CA PRO A 111 9.60 -40.08 -0.04
C PRO A 111 9.29 -38.84 0.81
N LEU A 112 8.29 -38.07 0.38
CA LEU A 112 7.71 -36.95 1.13
C LEU A 112 6.43 -37.38 1.83
N LYS A 113 6.16 -36.77 2.96
CA LYS A 113 4.84 -36.87 3.61
C LYS A 113 3.79 -36.17 2.72
N ARG A 114 2.54 -36.65 2.78
CA ARG A 114 1.46 -36.07 1.98
C ARG A 114 1.05 -34.72 2.54
N PHE A 115 1.21 -33.67 1.76
CA PHE A 115 0.90 -32.29 2.11
C PHE A 115 -0.11 -31.66 1.13
N THR A 116 -0.66 -30.51 1.51
CA THR A 116 -1.48 -29.70 0.62
C THR A 116 -0.71 -28.48 0.15
N LEU A 117 -0.42 -28.39 -1.16
CA LEU A 117 0.13 -27.17 -1.75
C LEU A 117 -1.00 -26.12 -1.88
N VAL A 118 -0.73 -24.92 -1.38
CA VAL A 118 -1.60 -23.76 -1.57
C VAL A 118 -0.80 -22.68 -2.28
N GLY A 119 -1.15 -22.38 -3.53
CA GLY A 119 -0.57 -21.28 -4.29
C GLY A 119 -1.46 -20.06 -4.20
N THR A 120 -0.86 -18.86 -4.01
CA THR A 120 -1.60 -17.61 -4.23
C THR A 120 -1.05 -16.87 -5.43
N THR A 121 -1.92 -16.24 -6.19
CA THR A 121 -1.54 -15.47 -7.38
C THR A 121 -2.48 -14.29 -7.63
N SER A 122 -1.95 -13.21 -8.19
CA SER A 122 -2.74 -12.14 -8.80
C SER A 122 -2.77 -12.24 -10.33
N LYS A 123 -1.95 -13.14 -10.90
CA LYS A 123 -1.79 -13.32 -12.35
C LYS A 123 -1.99 -14.79 -12.74
N PRO A 124 -3.23 -15.32 -12.63
CA PRO A 124 -3.48 -16.75 -12.84
C PRO A 124 -3.09 -17.26 -14.23
N TRP A 125 -3.01 -16.37 -15.22
CA TRP A 125 -2.56 -16.70 -16.58
C TRP A 125 -1.04 -16.93 -16.68
N GLN A 126 -0.24 -16.43 -15.71
CA GLN A 126 1.21 -16.63 -15.64
C GLN A 126 1.59 -17.90 -14.87
N VAL A 127 0.69 -18.49 -14.10
CA VAL A 127 0.96 -19.78 -13.42
C VAL A 127 1.11 -20.87 -14.47
N ASP A 128 2.21 -21.63 -14.36
CA ASP A 128 2.49 -22.71 -15.31
C ASP A 128 1.34 -23.70 -15.42
N LYS A 129 1.00 -24.09 -16.65
CA LYS A 129 -0.12 -25.00 -16.92
C LYS A 129 0.08 -26.40 -16.36
N ARG A 130 1.36 -26.88 -16.23
CA ARG A 130 1.70 -28.17 -15.65
C ARG A 130 1.33 -28.19 -14.16
N LEU A 131 1.62 -27.09 -13.45
CA LEU A 131 1.28 -26.94 -12.03
C LEU A 131 -0.23 -26.76 -11.85
N ARG A 132 -0.89 -25.93 -12.67
CA ARG A 132 -2.34 -25.65 -12.57
C ARG A 132 -3.21 -26.90 -12.68
N ARG A 133 -2.81 -27.91 -13.46
CA ARG A 133 -3.61 -29.15 -13.62
C ARG A 133 -3.77 -29.95 -12.33
N TRP A 134 -2.86 -29.76 -11.37
CA TRP A 134 -2.90 -30.44 -10.08
C TRP A 134 -3.66 -29.65 -9.01
N MET A 135 -4.03 -28.40 -9.31
CA MET A 135 -4.62 -27.49 -8.33
C MET A 135 -6.10 -27.19 -8.62
N ILE A 136 -6.88 -27.12 -7.57
CA ILE A 136 -8.25 -26.61 -7.65
C ILE A 136 -8.19 -25.11 -7.49
N ARG A 137 -8.66 -24.37 -8.52
CA ARG A 137 -8.66 -22.91 -8.52
C ARG A 137 -9.88 -22.33 -7.82
N PHE A 138 -9.66 -21.34 -7.00
CA PHE A 138 -10.67 -20.48 -6.40
C PHE A 138 -10.35 -19.02 -6.71
N ASP A 139 -11.30 -18.32 -7.32
CA ASP A 139 -11.17 -16.91 -7.67
C ASP A 139 -11.80 -16.04 -6.59
N PHE A 140 -11.04 -15.03 -6.14
CA PHE A 140 -11.49 -14.02 -5.22
C PHE A 140 -12.07 -12.85 -6.02
N ALA A 141 -13.36 -12.64 -5.89
CA ALA A 141 -14.04 -11.45 -6.39
C ALA A 141 -13.96 -10.31 -5.37
N PRO A 142 -14.11 -9.05 -5.79
CA PRO A 142 -14.27 -7.94 -4.86
C PRO A 142 -15.43 -8.20 -3.89
N TYR A 143 -15.21 -7.85 -2.63
CA TYR A 143 -16.22 -7.93 -1.59
C TYR A 143 -17.31 -6.88 -1.78
N SER A 144 -18.52 -7.18 -1.35
CA SER A 144 -19.60 -6.19 -1.29
C SER A 144 -19.31 -5.12 -0.24
N VAL A 145 -19.99 -3.98 -0.34
CA VAL A 145 -19.88 -2.90 0.65
C VAL A 145 -20.24 -3.38 2.05
N GLN A 146 -21.24 -4.26 2.18
CA GLN A 146 -21.66 -4.83 3.46
C GLN A 146 -20.55 -5.70 4.05
N GLU A 147 -19.94 -6.58 3.27
CA GLU A 147 -18.84 -7.46 3.72
C GLU A 147 -17.61 -6.64 4.14
N ILE A 148 -17.26 -5.60 3.37
CA ILE A 148 -16.18 -4.68 3.76
C ILE A 148 -16.55 -3.92 5.04
N GLY A 149 -17.81 -3.50 5.20
CA GLY A 149 -18.30 -2.85 6.42
C GLY A 149 -18.11 -3.72 7.66
N GLU A 150 -18.39 -5.03 7.56
CA GLU A 150 -18.12 -5.98 8.65
C GLU A 150 -16.60 -6.14 8.90
N ILE A 151 -15.80 -6.18 7.85
CA ILE A 151 -14.34 -6.21 7.97
C ILE A 151 -13.81 -4.96 8.68
N VAL A 152 -14.32 -3.77 8.32
CA VAL A 152 -13.96 -2.48 8.96
C VAL A 152 -14.22 -2.53 10.47
N LYS A 153 -15.38 -3.06 10.91
CA LYS A 153 -15.72 -3.21 12.32
C LYS A 153 -14.80 -4.17 13.08
N LEU A 154 -14.28 -5.20 12.39
CA LEU A 154 -13.40 -6.20 12.99
C LEU A 154 -11.93 -5.72 13.09
N ILE A 155 -11.54 -4.73 12.29
CA ILE A 155 -10.19 -4.22 12.26
C ILE A 155 -10.06 -3.06 13.25
N GLY A 156 -9.07 -3.08 14.11
CA GLY A 156 -8.57 -1.84 14.66
C GLY A 156 -9.02 -1.47 16.06
N ASN A 157 -9.78 -2.28 16.78
CA ASN A 157 -10.27 -1.95 18.13
C ASN A 157 -11.00 -0.60 18.22
N LEU A 158 -11.71 -0.23 17.16
CA LEU A 158 -12.60 0.93 17.13
C LEU A 158 -14.04 0.44 17.14
N THR A 159 -14.92 1.21 17.74
CA THR A 159 -16.36 1.02 17.65
C THR A 159 -16.91 1.94 16.56
N PHE A 160 -17.93 1.51 15.84
CA PHE A 160 -18.46 2.23 14.70
C PHE A 160 -19.98 2.31 14.77
N ASP A 161 -20.55 3.46 14.42
CA ASP A 161 -21.92 3.51 13.96
C ASP A 161 -22.07 2.62 12.70
N PRO A 162 -23.18 1.88 12.56
CA PRO A 162 -23.39 1.01 11.40
C PRO A 162 -23.24 1.75 10.05
N GLU A 163 -23.72 2.98 10.01
CA GLU A 163 -23.66 3.85 8.82
C GLU A 163 -22.26 4.37 8.57
N ALA A 164 -21.45 4.62 9.63
CA ALA A 164 -20.05 5.04 9.52
C ALA A 164 -19.21 3.95 8.87
N ALA A 165 -19.36 2.69 9.32
CA ALA A 165 -18.67 1.56 8.74
C ALA A 165 -19.04 1.35 7.26
N THR A 166 -20.31 1.52 6.92
CA THR A 166 -20.80 1.43 5.54
C THR A 166 -20.23 2.54 4.67
N LEU A 167 -20.17 3.77 5.19
CA LEU A 167 -19.61 4.94 4.50
C LEU A 167 -18.11 4.70 4.18
N LEU A 168 -17.33 4.21 5.14
CA LEU A 168 -15.93 3.87 4.93
C LEU A 168 -15.77 2.75 3.91
N ALA A 169 -16.61 1.71 3.99
CA ALA A 169 -16.58 0.56 3.10
C ALA A 169 -16.79 0.92 1.62
N GLN A 170 -17.64 1.92 1.34
CA GLN A 170 -17.88 2.41 -0.03
C GLN A 170 -16.61 2.91 -0.73
N HIS A 171 -15.62 3.36 0.06
CA HIS A 171 -14.35 3.88 -0.46
C HIS A 171 -13.20 2.85 -0.46
N CYS A 172 -13.49 1.59 -0.13
CA CYS A 172 -12.50 0.52 -0.11
C CYS A 172 -12.47 -0.33 -1.39
N GLU A 173 -13.30 -0.03 -2.38
CA GLU A 173 -13.33 -0.72 -3.70
C GLU A 173 -13.47 -2.25 -3.59
N GLY A 174 -14.17 -2.74 -2.57
CA GLY A 174 -14.32 -4.17 -2.30
C GLY A 174 -13.01 -4.88 -1.91
N ASN A 175 -11.98 -4.14 -1.48
CA ASN A 175 -10.69 -4.69 -1.12
C ASN A 175 -10.42 -4.61 0.40
N PRO A 176 -10.26 -5.75 1.10
CA PRO A 176 -9.94 -5.78 2.54
C PRO A 176 -8.61 -5.10 2.90
N GLY A 177 -7.63 -5.07 1.99
CA GLY A 177 -6.38 -4.37 2.17
C GLY A 177 -6.60 -2.85 2.26
N ASN A 178 -7.42 -2.30 1.36
CA ASN A 178 -7.82 -0.90 1.43
C ASN A 178 -8.55 -0.58 2.73
N ALA A 179 -9.45 -1.48 3.19
CA ALA A 179 -10.12 -1.34 4.46
C ALA A 179 -9.14 -1.29 5.64
N ARG A 180 -8.10 -2.15 5.64
CA ARG A 180 -7.03 -2.13 6.65
C ARG A 180 -6.27 -0.80 6.66
N VAL A 181 -5.87 -0.31 5.49
CA VAL A 181 -5.18 0.98 5.36
C VAL A 181 -6.08 2.12 5.83
N MET A 182 -7.35 2.11 5.42
CA MET A 182 -8.35 3.08 5.82
C MET A 182 -8.51 3.13 7.36
N VAL A 183 -8.74 1.99 7.99
CA VAL A 183 -8.91 1.91 9.46
C VAL A 183 -7.64 2.29 10.21
N LYS A 184 -6.45 1.95 9.68
CA LYS A 184 -5.18 2.37 10.28
C LYS A 184 -5.02 3.90 10.27
N ARG A 185 -5.36 4.55 9.15
CA ARG A 185 -5.35 6.02 9.04
C ARG A 185 -6.39 6.64 9.97
N LEU A 186 -7.59 6.07 9.97
CA LEU A 186 -8.69 6.51 10.82
C LEU A 186 -8.32 6.43 12.30
N ARG A 187 -7.66 5.37 12.76
CA ARG A 187 -7.21 5.26 14.14
C ARG A 187 -6.28 6.43 14.53
N ASN A 188 -5.29 6.75 13.69
CA ASN A 188 -4.41 7.87 13.94
C ASN A 188 -5.20 9.19 14.02
N TYR A 189 -6.18 9.37 13.13
CA TYR A 189 -7.04 10.54 13.08
C TYR A 189 -7.93 10.67 14.34
N VAL A 190 -8.51 9.55 14.79
CA VAL A 190 -9.43 9.50 15.95
C VAL A 190 -8.69 9.68 17.27
N ASN A 191 -7.41 9.28 17.35
CA ASN A 191 -6.57 9.54 18.53
C ASN A 191 -6.47 11.04 18.86
N ASP A 192 -6.51 11.92 17.86
CA ASP A 192 -6.52 13.38 18.06
C ASP A 192 -7.79 13.87 18.74
N TYR A 193 -8.88 13.10 18.69
CA TYR A 193 -10.20 13.40 19.32
C TYR A 193 -10.40 12.66 20.65
N ALA A 194 -9.41 11.89 21.12
CA ALA A 194 -9.47 11.10 22.37
C ALA A 194 -10.74 10.21 22.48
N THR A 195 -11.14 9.59 21.38
CA THR A 195 -12.32 8.71 21.30
C THR A 195 -11.98 7.42 20.56
N ASP A 196 -12.64 6.32 20.95
CA ASP A 196 -12.57 5.04 20.24
C ASP A 196 -13.83 4.77 19.40
N HIS A 197 -14.78 5.71 19.43
CA HIS A 197 -16.05 5.59 18.73
C HIS A 197 -16.08 6.47 17.49
N VAL A 198 -16.40 5.86 16.35
CA VAL A 198 -16.46 6.52 15.04
C VAL A 198 -17.91 6.76 14.64
N THR A 199 -18.35 8.00 14.76
CA THR A 199 -19.65 8.45 14.26
C THR A 199 -19.61 8.67 12.75
N VAL A 200 -20.78 8.80 12.13
CA VAL A 200 -20.91 9.09 10.69
C VAL A 200 -20.22 10.41 10.32
N ASP A 201 -20.36 11.43 11.17
CA ASP A 201 -19.76 12.74 10.93
C ASP A 201 -18.24 12.66 10.99
N LEU A 202 -17.69 11.99 12.01
CA LEU A 202 -16.24 11.77 12.15
C LEU A 202 -15.68 10.95 10.99
N ALA A 203 -16.39 9.91 10.54
CA ALA A 203 -16.01 9.13 9.36
C ALA A 203 -15.99 9.98 8.09
N ARG A 204 -16.97 10.88 7.92
CA ARG A 204 -17.04 11.80 6.79
C ARG A 204 -15.90 12.81 6.81
N GLU A 205 -15.62 13.42 7.95
CA GLU A 205 -14.49 14.35 8.11
C GLU A 205 -13.16 13.67 7.82
N ALA A 206 -12.95 12.45 8.33
CA ALA A 206 -11.76 11.66 8.04
C ALA A 206 -11.62 11.35 6.54
N LEU A 207 -12.70 10.94 5.87
CA LEU A 207 -12.69 10.67 4.43
C LEU A 207 -12.37 11.91 3.60
N VAL A 208 -12.87 13.08 4.00
CA VAL A 208 -12.49 14.37 3.39
C VAL A 208 -11.00 14.65 3.61
N SER A 209 -10.52 14.49 4.85
CA SER A 209 -9.12 14.66 5.23
C SER A 209 -8.20 13.72 4.44
N PHE A 210 -8.63 12.49 4.17
CA PHE A 210 -7.88 11.50 3.41
C PHE A 210 -8.01 11.64 1.88
N GLY A 211 -8.86 12.56 1.41
CA GLY A 211 -9.08 12.81 -0.01
C GLY A 211 -9.98 11.78 -0.72
N TYR A 212 -10.75 10.98 0.03
CA TYR A 212 -11.67 9.98 -0.54
C TYR A 212 -13.04 10.56 -0.90
N ILE A 213 -13.57 11.48 -0.10
CA ILE A 213 -14.80 12.21 -0.41
C ILE A 213 -14.41 13.58 -0.95
N GLY A 214 -14.96 13.89 -2.11
CA GLY A 214 -14.68 15.16 -2.76
C GLY A 214 -13.30 15.15 -3.41
N LYS A 215 -13.12 14.38 -4.50
CA LYS A 215 -12.36 14.98 -5.61
C LYS A 215 -13.23 16.16 -6.01
N PRO A 216 -12.81 17.39 -5.69
CA PRO A 216 -13.63 18.56 -5.94
C PRO A 216 -13.92 18.58 -7.44
N SER A 217 -15.19 18.51 -7.78
CA SER A 217 -15.64 18.62 -9.16
C SER A 217 -15.40 20.02 -9.69
N THR A 218 -15.24 20.96 -8.80
CA THR A 218 -14.96 22.37 -9.11
C THR A 218 -13.74 22.88 -8.33
N ARG A 219 -13.13 23.96 -8.84
CA ARG A 219 -12.03 24.68 -8.19
C ARG A 219 -12.41 25.16 -6.77
N THR A 220 -13.67 25.56 -6.59
CA THR A 220 -14.21 26.02 -5.31
C THR A 220 -14.30 24.89 -4.29
N ASP A 221 -14.72 23.68 -4.71
CA ASP A 221 -14.81 22.51 -3.84
C ASP A 221 -13.43 22.08 -3.36
N LEU A 222 -12.42 22.14 -4.25
CA LEU A 222 -11.01 21.83 -3.89
C LEU A 222 -10.48 22.83 -2.87
N ALA A 223 -10.75 24.12 -3.05
CA ALA A 223 -10.33 25.16 -2.12
C ALA A 223 -10.97 24.95 -0.74
N SER A 224 -12.27 24.65 -0.69
CA SER A 224 -12.99 24.38 0.57
C SER A 224 -12.43 23.12 1.26
N SER A 225 -12.15 22.06 0.50
CA SER A 225 -11.56 20.84 1.02
C SER A 225 -10.17 21.10 1.62
N VAL A 226 -9.29 21.79 0.89
CA VAL A 226 -7.93 22.11 1.35
C VAL A 226 -7.95 23.01 2.60
N CYS A 227 -8.86 23.98 2.68
CA CYS A 227 -9.00 24.84 3.86
C CYS A 227 -9.51 24.10 5.10
N SER A 228 -10.26 23.00 4.94
CA SER A 228 -10.78 22.20 6.05
C SER A 228 -9.79 21.14 6.56
N MET A 229 -8.70 20.86 5.84
CA MET A 229 -7.69 19.85 6.22
C MET A 229 -7.02 20.20 7.56
N THR A 230 -6.63 19.18 8.33
CA THR A 230 -5.68 19.34 9.43
C THR A 230 -4.28 19.67 8.91
N ALA A 231 -3.37 20.12 9.78
CA ALA A 231 -1.98 20.39 9.36
C ALA A 231 -1.30 19.14 8.78
N VAL A 232 -1.57 17.96 9.37
CA VAL A 232 -1.04 16.67 8.89
C VAL A 232 -1.62 16.31 7.53
N ALA A 233 -2.95 16.40 7.38
CA ALA A 233 -3.62 16.11 6.11
C ALA A 233 -3.18 17.08 4.99
N PHE A 234 -2.96 18.34 5.31
CA PHE A 234 -2.43 19.33 4.36
C PHE A 234 -1.01 18.99 3.90
N LYS A 235 -0.15 18.52 4.82
CA LYS A 235 1.20 18.04 4.48
C LYS A 235 1.13 16.81 3.58
N GLU A 236 0.26 15.82 3.88
CA GLU A 236 0.06 14.63 3.06
C GLU A 236 -0.50 14.96 1.67
N PHE A 237 -1.46 15.89 1.59
CA PHE A 237 -1.98 16.40 0.32
C PHE A 237 -0.87 17.02 -0.52
N THR A 238 -0.01 17.84 0.09
CA THR A 238 1.13 18.47 -0.57
C THR A 238 2.14 17.42 -1.07
N VAL A 239 2.40 16.37 -0.27
CA VAL A 239 3.23 15.22 -0.68
C VAL A 239 2.66 14.54 -1.92
N SER A 240 1.35 14.25 -1.92
CA SER A 240 0.68 13.58 -3.04
C SER A 240 0.74 14.43 -4.30
N LEU A 241 0.50 15.74 -4.17
CA LEU A 241 0.56 16.70 -5.28
C LEU A 241 1.93 16.73 -5.94
N PHE A 242 3.02 16.84 -5.17
CA PHE A 242 4.37 16.87 -5.73
C PHE A 242 4.78 15.51 -6.30
N ARG A 243 4.32 14.40 -5.75
CA ARG A 243 4.53 13.06 -6.34
C ARG A 243 3.85 12.93 -7.70
N GLU A 244 2.62 13.42 -7.84
CA GLU A 244 1.89 13.45 -9.12
C GLU A 244 2.58 14.36 -10.15
N MET A 245 3.29 15.40 -9.71
CA MET A 245 4.13 16.26 -10.55
C MET A 245 5.47 15.62 -10.94
N GLY A 246 5.70 14.38 -10.50
CA GLY A 246 6.91 13.59 -10.83
C GLY A 246 8.12 13.90 -9.98
N TYR A 247 7.94 14.42 -8.76
CA TYR A 247 9.01 14.56 -7.77
C TYR A 247 9.11 13.32 -6.88
N THR A 248 10.33 12.93 -6.52
CA THR A 248 10.54 12.06 -5.37
C THR A 248 10.44 12.92 -4.12
N VAL A 249 9.55 12.55 -3.18
CA VAL A 249 9.26 13.34 -1.98
C VAL A 249 9.71 12.59 -0.75
N GLU A 250 10.56 13.23 0.05
CA GLU A 250 11.03 12.79 1.36
C GLU A 250 10.42 13.69 2.45
N ILE A 251 9.83 13.09 3.48
CA ILE A 251 9.24 13.83 4.61
C ILE A 251 10.31 13.99 5.67
N THR A 252 10.57 15.21 6.13
CA THR A 252 11.51 15.47 7.22
C THR A 252 10.87 15.17 8.56
N PRO A 253 11.62 14.56 9.53
CA PRO A 253 11.12 14.33 10.89
C PRO A 253 10.76 15.64 11.60
N GLU A 254 9.70 15.64 12.38
CA GLU A 254 9.25 16.82 13.15
C GLU A 254 10.26 17.31 14.21
N THR A 255 11.22 16.47 14.58
CA THR A 255 12.29 16.77 15.53
C THR A 255 13.43 17.61 14.96
N SER A 256 13.44 17.85 13.64
CA SER A 256 14.41 18.76 13.02
C SER A 256 13.88 20.19 13.11
N ASP A 257 14.44 21.01 13.99
CA ASP A 257 14.11 22.44 14.21
C ASP A 257 14.30 23.35 12.99
N ASN A 258 14.49 22.77 11.81
CA ASN A 258 14.91 23.49 10.61
C ASN A 258 13.75 24.04 9.77
N GLY A 259 12.49 23.87 10.15
CA GLY A 259 11.34 24.48 9.42
C GLY A 259 11.13 23.98 7.99
N ILE A 260 11.81 22.90 7.56
CA ILE A 260 11.57 22.21 6.28
C ILE A 260 10.70 21.00 6.55
N ASP A 261 9.56 20.92 5.87
CA ASP A 261 8.61 19.81 6.01
C ASP A 261 8.84 18.69 5.01
N LEU A 262 9.26 19.03 3.77
CA LEU A 262 9.49 18.08 2.70
C LEU A 262 10.76 18.44 1.91
N LEU A 263 11.44 17.42 1.39
CA LEU A 263 12.49 17.54 0.41
C LEU A 263 12.05 16.89 -0.90
N LEU A 264 12.08 17.64 -1.98
CA LEU A 264 11.72 17.17 -3.31
C LEU A 264 12.98 16.96 -4.15
N ARG A 265 13.02 15.86 -4.88
CA ARG A 265 14.10 15.57 -5.83
C ARG A 265 13.54 15.34 -7.23
N LYS A 266 14.10 16.05 -8.22
CA LYS A 266 13.80 15.85 -9.64
C LYS A 266 14.96 16.37 -10.48
N ASN A 267 15.41 15.61 -11.50
CA ASN A 267 16.48 16.02 -12.41
C ASN A 267 17.76 16.55 -11.71
N ASN A 268 18.18 15.85 -10.66
CA ASN A 268 19.35 16.22 -9.83
C ASN A 268 19.20 17.55 -9.05
N GLN A 269 17.99 18.09 -8.96
CA GLN A 269 17.69 19.27 -8.15
C GLN A 269 17.06 18.85 -6.83
N LEU A 270 17.53 19.47 -5.75
CA LEU A 270 16.97 19.36 -4.41
C LEU A 270 16.19 20.64 -4.09
N ILE A 271 14.93 20.49 -3.69
CA ILE A 271 14.02 21.60 -3.40
C ILE A 271 13.45 21.40 -2.02
N ALA A 272 13.53 22.40 -1.16
CA ALA A 272 12.95 22.38 0.19
C ALA A 272 11.52 22.91 0.16
N VAL A 273 10.63 22.31 0.96
CA VAL A 273 9.23 22.75 1.08
C VAL A 273 8.87 22.97 2.54
N GLN A 274 8.24 24.10 2.81
CA GLN A 274 7.57 24.37 4.08
C GLN A 274 6.06 24.44 3.86
N CYS A 275 5.29 23.70 4.65
CA CYS A 275 3.82 23.67 4.63
C CYS A 275 3.26 24.49 5.78
N LYS A 276 2.45 25.49 5.51
CA LYS A 276 1.82 26.36 6.52
C LYS A 276 0.30 26.34 6.38
N ARG A 277 -0.38 25.54 7.21
CA ARG A 277 -1.84 25.57 7.30
C ARG A 277 -2.25 26.70 8.23
N TRP A 278 -2.46 27.89 7.67
CA TRP A 278 -2.83 29.08 8.41
C TRP A 278 -4.08 29.74 7.81
N ASN A 279 -4.87 30.37 8.67
CA ASN A 279 -6.07 31.14 8.27
C ASN A 279 -5.80 32.64 8.11
N THR A 280 -4.57 33.07 8.42
CA THR A 280 -4.13 34.46 8.30
C THR A 280 -3.01 34.58 7.28
N PRO A 281 -2.88 35.72 6.58
CA PRO A 281 -1.82 35.93 5.60
C PRO A 281 -0.42 35.76 6.18
N ILE A 282 0.43 35.05 5.44
CA ILE A 282 1.83 34.85 5.81
C ILE A 282 2.61 36.16 5.59
N ARG A 283 3.29 36.59 6.64
CA ARG A 283 4.07 37.84 6.65
C ARG A 283 5.52 37.59 6.27
N GLU A 284 6.21 38.63 5.85
CA GLU A 284 7.63 38.63 5.47
C GLU A 284 8.56 37.89 6.45
N PRO A 285 8.47 38.04 7.79
CA PRO A 285 9.39 37.35 8.72
C PRO A 285 9.43 35.84 8.50
N ILE A 286 8.29 35.22 8.26
CA ILE A 286 8.20 33.77 8.00
C ILE A 286 8.95 33.39 6.72
N VAL A 287 8.83 34.20 5.67
CA VAL A 287 9.53 33.96 4.40
C VAL A 287 11.03 34.16 4.57
N ARG A 288 11.44 35.12 5.40
CA ARG A 288 12.84 35.41 5.74
C ARG A 288 13.45 34.24 6.53
N ASP A 289 12.74 33.72 7.52
CA ASP A 289 13.19 32.58 8.33
C ASP A 289 13.37 31.35 7.43
N PHE A 290 12.40 31.05 6.58
CA PHE A 290 12.52 29.96 5.61
C PHE A 290 13.70 30.17 4.65
N TYR A 291 13.95 31.40 4.19
CA TYR A 291 15.11 31.68 3.34
C TYR A 291 16.43 31.37 4.02
N SER A 292 16.56 31.72 5.30
CA SER A 292 17.76 31.43 6.08
C SER A 292 18.01 29.93 6.20
N VAL A 293 16.95 29.17 6.44
CA VAL A 293 17.01 27.71 6.52
C VAL A 293 17.29 27.09 5.15
N LEU A 294 16.67 27.60 4.08
CA LEU A 294 16.91 27.15 2.71
C LEU A 294 18.39 27.26 2.34
N MET A 295 19.02 28.40 2.66
CA MET A 295 20.43 28.65 2.35
C MET A 295 21.38 27.72 3.09
N SER A 296 20.99 27.21 4.25
CA SER A 296 21.79 26.26 5.05
C SER A 296 21.50 24.78 4.71
N SER A 297 20.41 24.49 4.01
CA SER A 297 19.95 23.11 3.75
C SER A 297 20.63 22.42 2.57
N GLY A 298 21.37 23.16 1.74
CA GLY A 298 21.94 22.65 0.50
C GLY A 298 20.93 22.50 -0.66
N ALA A 299 19.66 22.88 -0.47
CA ALA A 299 18.67 22.91 -1.54
C ALA A 299 18.87 24.12 -2.46
N GLN A 300 18.65 23.93 -3.76
CA GLN A 300 18.83 24.98 -4.77
C GLN A 300 17.67 25.97 -4.81
N SER A 301 16.48 25.55 -4.38
CA SER A 301 15.29 26.39 -4.31
C SER A 301 14.30 25.87 -3.25
N GLY A 302 13.28 26.67 -2.93
CA GLY A 302 12.28 26.28 -1.95
C GLY A 302 10.88 26.75 -2.30
N TYR A 303 9.90 26.03 -1.74
CA TYR A 303 8.48 26.38 -1.76
C TYR A 303 8.00 26.69 -0.35
N ILE A 304 7.21 27.74 -0.18
CA ILE A 304 6.33 27.90 0.97
C ILE A 304 4.91 27.70 0.47
N VAL A 305 4.26 26.64 0.93
CA VAL A 305 2.89 26.27 0.54
C VAL A 305 1.94 26.56 1.69
N THR A 306 0.85 27.29 1.41
CA THR A 306 -0.10 27.68 2.45
C THR A 306 -1.57 27.54 2.03
N THR A 307 -2.45 27.34 3.00
CA THR A 307 -3.92 27.42 2.85
C THR A 307 -4.45 28.85 2.89
N SER A 308 -3.58 29.85 3.08
CA SER A 308 -3.94 31.28 3.15
C SER A 308 -3.30 32.04 1.98
N THR A 309 -3.06 33.32 2.18
CA THR A 309 -2.40 34.22 1.23
C THR A 309 -1.06 34.69 1.79
N PHE A 310 -0.29 35.43 1.01
CA PHE A 310 0.92 36.12 1.45
C PHE A 310 0.68 37.64 1.43
N THR A 311 1.35 38.35 2.34
CA THR A 311 1.32 39.82 2.32
C THR A 311 2.17 40.36 1.16
N SER A 312 1.89 41.60 0.72
CA SER A 312 2.71 42.27 -0.31
C SER A 312 4.19 42.32 0.03
N HIS A 313 4.52 42.56 1.31
CA HIS A 313 5.92 42.57 1.79
C HIS A 313 6.56 41.18 1.69
N ALA A 314 5.79 40.08 1.91
CA ALA A 314 6.29 38.72 1.72
C ALA A 314 6.65 38.44 0.25
N TYR A 315 5.79 38.85 -0.69
CA TYR A 315 6.08 38.76 -2.13
C TYR A 315 7.31 39.57 -2.51
N SER A 316 7.39 40.86 -2.08
CA SER A 316 8.53 41.71 -2.35
C SER A 316 9.84 41.15 -1.79
N PHE A 317 9.79 40.50 -0.61
CA PHE A 317 10.97 39.85 -0.04
C PHE A 317 11.42 38.63 -0.85
N ALA A 318 10.49 37.84 -1.35
CA ALA A 318 10.78 36.63 -2.14
C ALA A 318 11.29 36.95 -3.56
N GLU A 319 11.04 38.15 -4.04
CA GLU A 319 11.47 38.58 -5.40
C GLU A 319 12.99 38.50 -5.55
N GLY A 320 13.45 37.88 -6.63
CA GLY A 320 14.88 37.66 -6.92
C GLY A 320 15.56 36.58 -6.08
N LYS A 321 14.83 35.87 -5.17
CA LYS A 321 15.34 34.76 -4.35
C LYS A 321 14.85 33.43 -4.89
N PRO A 322 15.55 32.32 -4.62
CA PRO A 322 15.14 30.98 -5.04
C PRO A 322 13.99 30.44 -4.18
N ILE A 323 12.97 31.26 -3.93
CA ILE A 323 11.78 30.89 -3.15
C ILE A 323 10.55 31.12 -4.00
N GLN A 324 9.66 30.13 -4.04
CA GLN A 324 8.34 30.28 -4.64
C GLN A 324 7.27 30.26 -3.54
N LEU A 325 6.41 31.25 -3.55
CA LEU A 325 5.29 31.38 -2.65
C LEU A 325 4.06 30.78 -3.33
N VAL A 326 3.49 29.74 -2.72
CA VAL A 326 2.33 29.01 -3.23
C VAL A 326 1.20 29.23 -2.24
N ASP A 327 0.35 30.22 -2.52
CA ASP A 327 -0.86 30.48 -1.79
C ASP A 327 -1.98 29.49 -2.16
N LEU A 328 -3.14 29.60 -1.53
CA LEU A 328 -4.26 28.71 -1.78
C LEU A 328 -4.67 28.70 -3.27
N GLU A 329 -4.69 29.87 -3.91
CA GLU A 329 -5.09 29.98 -5.31
C GLU A 329 -4.09 29.28 -6.25
N ALA A 330 -2.80 29.53 -6.05
CA ALA A 330 -1.72 28.87 -6.79
C ALA A 330 -1.68 27.35 -6.53
N LEU A 331 -1.96 26.93 -5.28
CA LEU A 331 -2.02 25.51 -4.91
C LEU A 331 -3.16 24.79 -5.64
N ILE A 332 -4.34 25.42 -5.69
CA ILE A 332 -5.48 24.89 -6.42
C ILE A 332 -5.20 24.81 -7.92
N ASP A 333 -4.52 25.81 -8.47
CA ASP A 333 -4.09 25.80 -9.87
C ASP A 333 -3.13 24.65 -10.17
N LEU A 334 -2.16 24.41 -9.29
CA LEU A 334 -1.23 23.28 -9.43
C LEU A 334 -1.98 21.94 -9.38
N ALA A 335 -2.93 21.78 -8.48
CA ALA A 335 -3.70 20.57 -8.31
C ALA A 335 -4.71 20.32 -9.45
N THR A 336 -5.22 21.37 -10.10
CA THR A 336 -6.20 21.25 -11.20
C THR A 336 -5.55 21.15 -12.59
N ARG A 337 -4.33 21.63 -12.78
CA ARG A 337 -3.59 21.50 -14.04
C ARG A 337 -3.06 20.08 -14.22
N ARG A 338 -3.96 19.13 -14.47
CA ARG A 338 -3.61 17.75 -14.79
C ARG A 338 -2.75 17.72 -16.07
N GLY A 339 -1.46 17.50 -15.93
CA GLY A 339 -0.60 17.03 -17.03
C GLY A 339 0.09 18.07 -17.89
N SER A 340 0.21 19.34 -17.53
CA SER A 340 1.07 20.29 -18.23
C SER A 340 2.30 20.66 -17.41
N LYS A 341 3.46 20.71 -18.11
CA LYS A 341 4.82 20.97 -17.60
C LYS A 341 4.87 22.02 -16.47
N ALA A 342 5.80 21.77 -15.52
CA ALA A 342 6.19 22.74 -14.50
C ALA A 342 6.33 24.16 -15.10
N PRO A 343 5.93 25.21 -14.38
CA PRO A 343 6.10 26.59 -14.85
C PRO A 343 7.59 26.87 -14.99
N GLY A 344 8.08 26.75 -16.22
CA GLY A 344 9.37 27.28 -16.62
C GLY A 344 9.31 28.78 -16.48
N SER A 345 10.40 29.36 -15.97
CA SER A 345 10.70 30.77 -15.79
C SER A 345 9.91 31.69 -16.76
N GLY A 346 8.79 32.21 -16.27
CA GLY A 346 7.97 33.15 -17.01
C GLY A 346 8.71 34.48 -17.18
N LYS A 347 9.00 34.81 -18.41
CA LYS A 347 9.45 36.15 -18.82
C LYS A 347 8.47 37.19 -18.32
N GLN A 348 9.00 38.15 -17.56
CA GLN A 348 8.35 39.40 -17.25
C GLN A 348 7.74 40.01 -18.52
N LYS A 349 6.43 40.24 -18.52
CA LYS A 349 5.82 41.23 -19.37
C LYS A 349 5.82 42.58 -18.62
N THR A 350 6.73 43.42 -19.02
CA THR A 350 6.70 44.86 -18.80
C THR A 350 5.39 45.45 -19.38
N ARG A 351 4.60 46.03 -18.55
CA ARG A 351 3.89 47.32 -18.81
C ARG A 351 3.46 47.93 -17.48
#